data_969c98fb4545bec4fa66556a7fac047c
#
_entry.id   969c98fb4545bec4fa66556a7fac047c
#
_cell.length_a   1.000
_cell.length_b   1.000
_cell.length_c   1.000
_cell.angle_alpha   90.00
_cell.angle_beta   90.00
_cell.angle_gamma   90.00
#
_symmetry.space_group_name_H-M   'P 1'
#
loop_
_entity.id
_entity.type
_entity.pdbx_description
1 polymer ?
#
loop_
_entity_poly.entity_id
_entity_poly.type
_entity_poly.pdbx_seq_one_letter_code
_entity_poly.pdbx_strand_id
1 'polypeptide(L)'
;IEPIDTLLFCNLLNIKKEKFLNSISRAERYSKRLPSVFLSQLSKEDYALLSEKLRKFKGFYIRKRSTRDYQTEIGANVLGYIAEVNPDNLNKETYYKFGDLIGKQGVEKSYEKVLRGIKGVNYIQKDIYNRDIGPYKNGKFDTLPTPGKDINLTIDSDLQAYGELLMKNKMGGIVAID
;
A
#
# COMPACT_ATOMS: atom_id res chain seq x y z
N ILE A 1 -20.67 -10.74 -6.81
CA ILE A 1 -20.74 -9.26 -6.71
C ILE A 1 -22.09 -8.86 -7.30
N GLU A 2 -22.91 -8.11 -6.55
CA GLU A 2 -24.14 -7.56 -7.10
C GLU A 2 -23.80 -6.61 -8.26
N PRO A 3 -24.71 -6.39 -9.25
CA PRO A 3 -24.47 -5.50 -10.36
C PRO A 3 -24.19 -4.08 -9.84
N ILE A 4 -22.99 -3.59 -10.13
CA ILE A 4 -22.50 -2.29 -9.68
C ILE A 4 -22.55 -1.34 -10.87
N ASP A 5 -22.93 -0.10 -10.62
CA ASP A 5 -22.80 0.95 -11.63
C ASP A 5 -21.32 1.25 -11.89
N THR A 6 -20.80 0.52 -12.88
CA THR A 6 -19.38 0.58 -13.28
C THR A 6 -19.01 1.97 -13.81
N LEU A 7 -19.94 2.64 -14.50
CA LEU A 7 -19.68 3.96 -15.06
C LEU A 7 -19.56 5.01 -13.95
N LEU A 8 -20.49 4.97 -13.00
CA LEU A 8 -20.45 5.86 -11.84
C LEU A 8 -19.16 5.66 -11.03
N PHE A 9 -18.75 4.40 -10.81
CA PHE A 9 -17.52 4.08 -10.09
C PHE A 9 -16.27 4.58 -10.82
N CYS A 10 -16.19 4.34 -12.13
CA CYS A 10 -15.07 4.78 -12.96
C CYS A 10 -14.96 6.31 -13.02
N ASN A 11 -16.07 7.00 -13.16
CA ASN A 11 -16.10 8.46 -13.18
C ASN A 11 -15.70 9.05 -11.82
N LEU A 12 -16.13 8.43 -10.72
CA LEU A 12 -15.81 8.89 -9.37
C LEU A 12 -14.31 8.89 -9.08
N LEU A 13 -13.60 7.87 -9.53
CA LEU A 13 -12.18 7.67 -9.30
C LEU A 13 -11.30 8.03 -10.52
N ASN A 14 -11.89 8.61 -11.54
CA ASN A 14 -11.24 8.98 -12.80
C ASN A 14 -10.39 7.83 -13.39
N ILE A 15 -10.93 6.61 -13.38
CA ILE A 15 -10.28 5.42 -13.92
C ILE A 15 -10.95 4.94 -15.19
N LYS A 16 -10.17 4.39 -16.12
CA LYS A 16 -10.71 3.78 -17.34
C LYS A 16 -11.46 2.49 -17.03
N LYS A 17 -12.54 2.23 -17.76
CA LYS A 17 -13.34 0.99 -17.64
C LYS A 17 -12.49 -0.28 -17.78
N GLU A 18 -11.49 -0.26 -18.67
CA GLU A 18 -10.55 -1.39 -18.84
C GLU A 18 -9.77 -1.68 -17.55
N LYS A 19 -9.28 -0.64 -16.88
CA LYS A 19 -8.57 -0.80 -15.61
C LYS A 19 -9.48 -1.37 -14.53
N PHE A 20 -10.74 -0.94 -14.50
CA PHE A 20 -11.75 -1.50 -13.59
C PHE A 20 -11.96 -3.00 -13.85
N LEU A 21 -12.23 -3.40 -15.10
CA LEU A 21 -12.46 -4.80 -15.48
C LEU A 21 -11.22 -5.68 -15.18
N ASN A 22 -10.03 -5.20 -15.48
CA ASN A 22 -8.78 -5.91 -15.17
C ASN A 22 -8.59 -6.11 -13.66
N SER A 23 -8.94 -5.10 -12.85
CA SER A 23 -8.86 -5.21 -11.38
C SER A 23 -9.88 -6.19 -10.82
N ILE A 24 -11.11 -6.21 -11.35
CA ILE A 24 -12.12 -7.22 -10.99
C ILE A 24 -11.64 -8.64 -11.35
N SER A 25 -11.19 -8.84 -12.60
CA SER A 25 -10.71 -10.15 -13.05
C SER A 25 -9.50 -10.64 -12.23
N ARG A 26 -8.64 -9.73 -11.80
CA ARG A 26 -7.52 -10.05 -10.89
C ARG A 26 -8.03 -10.47 -9.51
N ALA A 27 -9.00 -9.74 -8.98
CA ALA A 27 -9.62 -10.02 -7.69
C ALA A 27 -10.32 -11.40 -7.70
N GLU A 28 -11.09 -11.71 -8.72
CA GLU A 28 -11.79 -12.99 -8.89
C GLU A 28 -10.84 -14.17 -9.04
N ARG A 29 -9.73 -14.00 -9.75
CA ARG A 29 -8.68 -15.01 -9.87
C ARG A 29 -7.99 -15.31 -8.55
N TYR A 30 -7.83 -14.30 -7.70
CA TYR A 30 -7.27 -14.49 -6.37
C TYR A 30 -8.23 -15.27 -5.48
N SER A 31 -9.46 -14.82 -5.33
CA SER A 31 -10.50 -15.54 -4.60
C SER A 31 -11.90 -14.95 -4.84
N LYS A 32 -12.89 -15.81 -5.01
CA LYS A 32 -14.30 -15.40 -5.06
C LYS A 32 -14.91 -15.11 -3.69
N ARG A 33 -14.25 -15.49 -2.60
CA ARG A 33 -14.79 -15.42 -1.23
C ARG A 33 -13.98 -14.51 -0.30
N LEU A 34 -12.69 -14.35 -0.57
CA LEU A 34 -11.82 -13.52 0.25
C LEU A 34 -11.70 -12.12 -0.37
N PRO A 35 -11.62 -11.09 0.48
CA PRO A 35 -11.37 -9.74 0.02
C PRO A 35 -9.99 -9.63 -0.61
N SER A 36 -9.90 -8.89 -1.71
CA SER A 36 -8.64 -8.60 -2.38
C SER A 36 -8.48 -7.12 -2.67
N VAL A 37 -7.25 -6.68 -2.88
CA VAL A 37 -6.96 -5.28 -3.19
C VAL A 37 -7.40 -4.99 -4.62
N PHE A 38 -8.37 -4.09 -4.75
CA PHE A 38 -8.88 -3.61 -6.03
C PHE A 38 -8.06 -2.42 -6.56
N LEU A 39 -7.90 -1.40 -5.73
CA LEU A 39 -7.04 -0.23 -5.95
C LEU A 39 -6.23 0.05 -4.69
N SER A 40 -5.00 0.51 -4.85
CA SER A 40 -4.12 0.97 -3.78
C SER A 40 -3.80 2.45 -3.96
N GLN A 41 -3.38 3.11 -2.87
CA GLN A 41 -2.89 4.49 -2.87
C GLN A 41 -3.92 5.51 -3.40
N LEU A 42 -5.13 5.48 -2.85
CA LEU A 42 -6.12 6.52 -3.13
C LEU A 42 -5.66 7.87 -2.58
N SER A 43 -5.86 8.93 -3.36
CA SER A 43 -5.65 10.30 -2.88
C SER A 43 -6.62 10.65 -1.75
N LYS A 44 -6.37 11.74 -1.02
CA LYS A 44 -7.29 12.22 0.03
C LYS A 44 -8.64 12.64 -0.55
N GLU A 45 -8.61 13.24 -1.73
CA GLU A 45 -9.80 13.65 -2.49
C GLU A 45 -10.62 12.44 -2.96
N ASP A 46 -9.98 11.46 -3.59
CA ASP A 46 -10.62 10.22 -4.04
C ASP A 46 -11.22 9.44 -2.85
N TYR A 47 -10.49 9.40 -1.73
CA TYR A 47 -10.99 8.78 -0.51
C TYR A 47 -12.26 9.47 0.00
N ALA A 48 -12.30 10.80 0.05
CA ALA A 48 -13.46 11.56 0.51
C ALA A 48 -14.67 11.30 -0.38
N LEU A 49 -14.51 11.42 -1.70
CA LEU A 49 -15.56 11.17 -2.70
C LEU A 49 -16.09 9.74 -2.65
N LEU A 50 -15.18 8.76 -2.53
CA LEU A 50 -15.58 7.35 -2.47
C LEU A 50 -16.28 7.01 -1.15
N SER A 51 -15.83 7.57 -0.03
CA SER A 51 -16.41 7.33 1.30
C SER A 51 -17.87 7.76 1.37
N GLU A 52 -18.21 8.90 0.78
CA GLU A 52 -19.57 9.43 0.73
C GLU A 52 -20.51 8.48 -0.05
N LYS A 53 -20.02 7.92 -1.15
CA LYS A 53 -20.83 7.11 -2.08
C LYS A 53 -20.64 5.60 -1.91
N LEU A 54 -19.82 5.17 -0.94
CA LEU A 54 -19.46 3.76 -0.75
C LEU A 54 -20.67 2.84 -0.56
N ARG A 55 -21.75 3.34 0.06
CA ARG A 55 -23.00 2.60 0.24
C ARG A 55 -23.64 2.12 -1.08
N LYS A 56 -23.35 2.80 -2.20
CA LYS A 56 -23.84 2.42 -3.55
C LYS A 56 -23.03 1.29 -4.17
N PHE A 57 -21.83 1.03 -3.66
CA PHE A 57 -20.88 0.05 -4.20
C PHE A 57 -20.75 -1.15 -3.26
N LYS A 58 -21.80 -1.95 -3.17
CA LYS A 58 -21.81 -3.14 -2.33
C LYS A 58 -20.67 -4.08 -2.70
N GLY A 59 -19.98 -4.59 -1.68
CA GLY A 59 -18.79 -5.45 -1.86
C GLY A 59 -17.47 -4.69 -1.94
N PHE A 60 -17.48 -3.36 -2.00
CA PHE A 60 -16.29 -2.55 -1.85
C PHE A 60 -16.21 -1.94 -0.46
N TYR A 61 -15.01 -1.89 0.09
CA TYR A 61 -14.72 -1.24 1.35
C TYR A 61 -13.32 -0.64 1.32
N ILE A 62 -13.14 0.39 2.12
CA ILE A 62 -11.88 1.11 2.21
C ILE A 62 -11.11 0.59 3.42
N ARG A 63 -9.83 0.30 3.23
CA ARG A 63 -8.92 -0.05 4.30
C ARG A 63 -7.80 0.99 4.39
N LYS A 64 -7.70 1.65 5.53
CA LYS A 64 -6.57 2.54 5.82
C LYS A 64 -5.31 1.71 6.03
N ARG A 65 -4.19 2.22 5.54
CA ARG A 65 -2.87 1.62 5.71
C ARG A 65 -1.87 2.71 6.08
N SER A 66 -0.92 2.38 6.92
CA SER A 66 0.28 3.19 7.08
C SER A 66 1.11 3.11 5.81
N THR A 67 1.63 4.22 5.37
CA THR A 67 2.58 4.29 4.26
C THR A 67 3.83 5.00 4.71
N ARG A 68 4.87 5.01 3.88
CA ARG A 68 6.07 5.80 4.12
C ARG A 68 5.75 7.28 4.02
N ASP A 69 6.38 8.05 4.88
CA ASP A 69 6.40 9.50 4.83
C ASP A 69 7.85 9.95 4.68
N TYR A 70 8.11 10.76 3.67
CA TYR A 70 9.43 11.29 3.38
C TYR A 70 9.39 12.79 3.68
N GLN A 71 10.26 13.24 4.59
CA GLN A 71 10.30 14.64 4.97
C GLN A 71 10.73 15.56 3.82
N THR A 72 11.51 15.03 2.88
CA THR A 72 12.04 15.74 1.72
C THR A 72 11.95 14.89 0.46
N GLU A 73 11.73 15.54 -0.68
CA GLU A 73 11.64 14.87 -2.00
C GLU A 73 13.01 14.80 -2.70
N ILE A 74 14.07 14.48 -1.97
CA ILE A 74 15.44 14.40 -2.46
C ILE A 74 16.02 13.01 -2.25
N GLY A 75 17.13 12.68 -2.94
CA GLY A 75 17.84 11.44 -2.75
C GLY A 75 17.09 10.19 -3.22
N ALA A 76 16.17 10.31 -4.18
CA ALA A 76 15.32 9.20 -4.62
C ALA A 76 16.11 7.95 -5.00
N ASN A 77 17.30 8.10 -5.59
CA ASN A 77 18.16 6.97 -5.96
C ASN A 77 18.73 6.22 -4.75
N VAL A 78 18.98 6.94 -3.65
CA VAL A 78 19.50 6.37 -2.40
C VAL A 78 18.38 5.82 -1.55
N LEU A 79 17.31 6.59 -1.36
CA LEU A 79 16.12 6.18 -0.61
C LEU A 79 15.48 4.96 -1.24
N GLY A 80 15.39 4.94 -2.57
CA GLY A 80 14.67 3.92 -3.31
C GLY A 80 13.16 4.15 -3.32
N TYR A 81 12.41 3.09 -3.49
CA TYR A 81 10.95 3.16 -3.54
C TYR A 81 10.29 1.89 -3.00
N ILE A 82 9.04 2.04 -2.59
CA ILE A 82 8.17 0.93 -2.21
C ILE A 82 7.25 0.57 -3.39
N ALA A 83 6.98 -0.71 -3.56
CA ALA A 83 6.02 -1.20 -4.55
C ALA A 83 5.28 -2.42 -4.04
N GLU A 84 4.22 -2.80 -4.74
CA GLU A 84 3.45 -3.99 -4.41
C GLU A 84 4.31 -5.26 -4.50
N VAL A 85 4.08 -6.18 -3.58
CA VAL A 85 4.80 -7.45 -3.48
C VAL A 85 4.56 -8.31 -4.72
N ASN A 86 5.63 -8.80 -5.32
CA ASN A 86 5.56 -9.75 -6.44
C ASN A 86 5.28 -11.17 -5.92
N PRO A 87 4.71 -12.07 -6.77
CA PRO A 87 4.49 -13.48 -6.42
C PRO A 87 5.73 -14.20 -5.88
N ASP A 88 6.91 -13.88 -6.41
CA ASP A 88 8.18 -14.48 -5.98
C ASP A 88 8.55 -14.14 -4.53
N ASN A 89 8.18 -12.94 -4.08
CA ASN A 89 8.43 -12.51 -2.71
C ASN A 89 7.45 -13.14 -1.71
N LEU A 90 6.22 -13.45 -2.16
CA LEU A 90 5.23 -14.17 -1.35
C LEU A 90 5.69 -15.59 -0.99
N ASN A 91 6.44 -16.23 -1.90
CA ASN A 91 6.98 -17.57 -1.67
C ASN A 91 8.20 -17.59 -0.74
N LYS A 92 8.90 -16.47 -0.61
CA LYS A 92 10.13 -16.38 0.19
C LYS A 92 9.89 -15.99 1.64
N GLU A 93 8.89 -15.18 1.90
CA GLU A 93 8.60 -14.68 3.26
C GLU A 93 7.11 -14.81 3.59
N THR A 94 6.81 -15.48 4.69
CA THR A 94 5.45 -15.67 5.21
C THR A 94 4.79 -14.39 5.72
N TYR A 95 5.57 -13.33 5.92
CA TYR A 95 5.10 -12.04 6.41
C TYR A 95 4.19 -11.32 5.41
N TYR A 96 4.50 -11.41 4.11
CA TYR A 96 3.78 -10.68 3.09
C TYR A 96 2.53 -11.40 2.60
N LYS A 97 1.52 -10.60 2.29
CA LYS A 97 0.29 -11.04 1.63
C LYS A 97 0.13 -10.26 0.33
N PHE A 98 -0.67 -10.79 -0.56
CA PHE A 98 -1.02 -10.11 -1.81
C PHE A 98 -1.54 -8.69 -1.55
N GLY A 99 -1.00 -7.72 -2.27
CA GLY A 99 -1.32 -6.30 -2.11
C GLY A 99 -0.54 -5.57 -1.01
N ASP A 100 0.40 -6.24 -0.30
CA ASP A 100 1.32 -5.56 0.61
C ASP A 100 2.37 -4.77 -0.16
N LEU A 101 2.97 -3.79 0.50
CA LEU A 101 4.06 -3.00 -0.04
C LEU A 101 5.39 -3.50 0.53
N ILE A 102 6.43 -3.46 -0.29
CA ILE A 102 7.80 -3.84 0.06
C ILE A 102 8.80 -2.86 -0.56
N GLY A 103 9.87 -2.56 0.14
CA GLY A 103 11.00 -1.81 -0.41
C GLY A 103 11.69 -2.58 -1.54
N LYS A 104 11.79 -1.96 -2.72
CA LYS A 104 12.37 -2.60 -3.91
C LYS A 104 13.82 -2.26 -4.10
N GLN A 105 14.25 -1.09 -3.70
CA GLN A 105 15.59 -0.57 -3.97
C GLN A 105 16.05 0.33 -2.82
N GLY A 106 17.36 0.61 -2.76
CA GLY A 106 17.97 1.57 -1.86
C GLY A 106 17.77 1.24 -0.37
N VAL A 107 17.65 2.28 0.42
CA VAL A 107 17.44 2.22 1.87
C VAL A 107 16.15 1.49 2.21
N GLU A 108 15.08 1.72 1.47
CA GLU A 108 13.79 1.04 1.66
C GLU A 108 13.93 -0.48 1.60
N LYS A 109 14.73 -1.01 0.68
CA LYS A 109 15.01 -2.45 0.58
C LYS A 109 15.91 -2.94 1.70
N SER A 110 16.99 -2.21 1.99
CA SER A 110 18.00 -2.63 2.95
C SER A 110 17.46 -2.67 4.38
N TYR A 111 16.61 -1.71 4.72
CA TYR A 111 16.02 -1.55 6.05
C TYR A 111 14.55 -1.96 6.13
N GLU A 112 14.03 -2.68 5.13
CA GLU A 112 12.63 -3.10 5.06
C GLU A 112 12.13 -3.71 6.38
N LYS A 113 12.90 -4.61 7.00
CA LYS A 113 12.51 -5.28 8.25
C LYS A 113 12.33 -4.32 9.43
N VAL A 114 13.05 -3.21 9.45
CA VAL A 114 12.94 -2.17 10.47
C VAL A 114 11.77 -1.25 10.19
N LEU A 115 11.63 -0.87 8.93
CA LEU A 115 10.63 0.09 8.46
C LEU A 115 9.20 -0.49 8.41
N ARG A 116 9.02 -1.78 8.12
CA ARG A 116 7.69 -2.39 7.91
C ARG A 116 6.85 -2.59 9.17
N GLY A 117 7.49 -2.62 10.35
CA GLY A 117 6.83 -2.94 11.62
C GLY A 117 6.31 -4.38 11.71
N ILE A 118 5.39 -4.61 12.63
CA ILE A 118 4.76 -5.91 12.88
C ILE A 118 3.26 -5.79 12.66
N LYS A 119 2.70 -6.68 11.85
CA LYS A 119 1.26 -6.71 11.57
C LYS A 119 0.49 -7.18 12.80
N GLY A 120 -0.60 -6.49 13.09
CA GLY A 120 -1.62 -6.98 14.01
C GLY A 120 -2.48 -8.08 13.37
N VAL A 121 -3.13 -8.87 14.20
CA VAL A 121 -4.07 -9.92 13.79
C VAL A 121 -5.35 -9.76 14.57
N ASN A 122 -6.48 -9.65 13.87
CA ASN A 122 -7.81 -9.66 14.46
C ASN A 122 -8.51 -10.97 14.11
N TYR A 123 -9.03 -11.66 15.13
CA TYR A 123 -9.81 -12.87 14.95
C TYR A 123 -11.30 -12.53 14.93
N ILE A 124 -11.92 -12.71 13.77
CA ILE A 124 -13.33 -12.42 13.56
C ILE A 124 -14.11 -13.73 13.46
N GLN A 125 -15.19 -13.82 14.25
CA GLN A 125 -16.10 -14.93 14.18
C GLN A 125 -17.02 -14.76 12.96
N LYS A 126 -17.19 -15.83 12.19
CA LYS A 126 -18.03 -15.85 10.99
C LYS A 126 -19.12 -16.89 11.10
N ASP A 127 -20.27 -16.62 10.49
CA ASP A 127 -21.34 -17.60 10.34
C ASP A 127 -21.07 -18.60 9.16
N ILE A 128 -21.97 -19.55 9.01
CA ILE A 128 -21.91 -20.54 7.92
C ILE A 128 -21.98 -19.90 6.50
N TYR A 129 -22.48 -18.67 6.41
CA TYR A 129 -22.56 -17.88 5.18
C TYR A 129 -21.38 -16.93 4.99
N ASN A 130 -20.32 -17.08 5.83
CA ASN A 130 -19.11 -16.25 5.81
C ASN A 130 -19.36 -14.75 6.15
N ARG A 131 -20.45 -14.44 6.87
CA ARG A 131 -20.73 -13.07 7.36
C ARG A 131 -20.08 -12.87 8.71
N ASP A 132 -19.56 -11.67 8.95
CA ASP A 132 -18.91 -11.30 10.20
C ASP A 132 -19.97 -11.17 11.32
N ILE A 133 -19.84 -11.95 12.38
CA ILE A 133 -20.68 -11.91 13.56
C ILE A 133 -20.12 -10.91 14.58
N GLY A 134 -18.78 -10.88 14.73
CA GLY A 134 -18.10 -10.03 15.67
C GLY A 134 -16.70 -10.53 16.02
N PRO A 135 -16.02 -9.88 16.99
CA PRO A 135 -14.70 -10.29 17.42
C PRO A 135 -14.76 -11.64 18.16
N TYR A 136 -13.87 -12.55 17.83
CA TYR A 136 -13.78 -13.83 18.52
C TYR A 136 -13.37 -13.64 19.98
N LYS A 137 -14.19 -14.21 20.91
CA LYS A 137 -14.00 -14.11 22.36
C LYS A 137 -13.69 -12.68 22.83
N ASN A 138 -14.42 -11.69 22.30
CA ASN A 138 -14.26 -10.26 22.60
C ASN A 138 -12.85 -9.70 22.31
N GLY A 139 -12.18 -10.23 21.29
CA GLY A 139 -10.85 -9.76 20.90
C GLY A 139 -9.69 -10.23 21.79
N LYS A 140 -9.93 -11.17 22.72
CA LYS A 140 -8.88 -11.64 23.66
C LYS A 140 -7.62 -12.19 22.99
N PHE A 141 -7.73 -12.64 21.75
CA PHE A 141 -6.64 -13.22 20.99
C PHE A 141 -6.09 -12.26 19.93
N ASP A 142 -6.65 -11.06 19.84
CA ASP A 142 -6.18 -10.06 18.89
C ASP A 142 -4.79 -9.55 19.30
N THR A 143 -3.95 -9.32 18.31
CA THR A 143 -2.65 -8.68 18.49
C THR A 143 -2.66 -7.32 17.83
N LEU A 144 -2.22 -6.29 18.55
CA LEU A 144 -2.13 -4.95 18.01
C LEU A 144 -0.94 -4.85 17.04
N PRO A 145 -1.08 -4.07 15.95
CA PRO A 145 0.03 -3.79 15.06
C PRO A 145 1.06 -2.90 15.78
N THR A 146 2.34 -3.19 15.54
CA THR A 146 3.44 -2.33 16.00
C THR A 146 3.99 -1.59 14.78
N PRO A 147 4.03 -0.23 14.78
CA PRO A 147 4.61 0.53 13.68
C PRO A 147 6.09 0.22 13.51
N GLY A 148 6.62 0.42 12.31
CA GLY A 148 8.04 0.37 12.06
C GLY A 148 8.76 1.52 12.75
N LYS A 149 10.08 1.43 12.78
CA LYS A 149 10.93 2.49 13.32
C LYS A 149 11.33 3.45 12.20
N ASP A 150 11.40 4.72 12.53
CA ASP A 150 11.97 5.72 11.64
C ASP A 150 13.48 5.55 11.53
N ILE A 151 14.03 5.88 10.38
CA ILE A 151 15.48 5.80 10.10
C ILE A 151 15.95 7.19 9.74
N ASN A 152 16.97 7.65 10.41
CA ASN A 152 17.71 8.86 10.08
C ASN A 152 18.95 8.47 9.29
N LEU A 153 19.11 9.07 8.11
CA LEU A 153 20.29 8.89 7.29
C LEU A 153 21.34 9.96 7.64
N THR A 154 22.58 9.65 7.40
CA THR A 154 23.71 10.59 7.59
C THR A 154 23.92 11.53 6.41
N ILE A 155 23.06 11.46 5.40
CA ILE A 155 23.11 12.33 4.23
C ILE A 155 22.69 13.74 4.61
N ASP A 156 23.52 14.72 4.29
CA ASP A 156 23.17 16.14 4.39
C ASP A 156 22.14 16.47 3.31
N SER A 157 20.96 16.90 3.74
CA SER A 157 19.84 17.20 2.85
C SER A 157 20.08 18.37 1.94
N ASP A 158 20.75 19.42 2.44
CA ASP A 158 20.99 20.64 1.68
C ASP A 158 22.05 20.40 0.61
N LEU A 159 23.10 19.66 0.97
CA LEU A 159 24.15 19.27 0.02
C LEU A 159 23.59 18.36 -1.07
N GLN A 160 22.72 17.40 -0.70
CA GLN A 160 22.06 16.53 -1.64
C GLN A 160 21.17 17.31 -2.61
N ALA A 161 20.32 18.21 -2.10
CA ALA A 161 19.46 19.07 -2.91
C ALA A 161 20.27 19.94 -3.88
N TYR A 162 21.38 20.50 -3.41
CA TYR A 162 22.28 21.29 -4.24
C TYR A 162 22.91 20.45 -5.36
N GLY A 163 23.39 19.24 -5.03
CA GLY A 163 23.92 18.28 -6.01
C GLY A 163 22.90 17.93 -7.10
N GLU A 164 21.66 17.66 -6.71
CA GLU A 164 20.57 17.38 -7.65
C GLU A 164 20.24 18.58 -8.56
N LEU A 165 20.27 19.78 -8.00
CA LEU A 165 20.08 21.01 -8.77
C LEU A 165 21.19 21.18 -9.83
N LEU A 166 22.45 20.92 -9.47
CA LEU A 166 23.59 21.00 -10.39
C LEU A 166 23.50 19.95 -11.51
N MET A 167 22.90 18.79 -11.22
CA MET A 167 22.74 17.69 -12.18
C MET A 167 21.49 17.83 -13.05
N LYS A 168 20.64 18.80 -12.81
CA LYS A 168 19.42 19.01 -13.60
C LYS A 168 19.76 19.10 -15.09
N ASN A 169 19.14 18.25 -15.90
CA ASN A 169 19.36 18.12 -17.34
C ASN A 169 20.79 17.68 -17.76
N LYS A 170 21.52 17.04 -16.85
CA LYS A 170 22.84 16.47 -17.14
C LYS A 170 22.86 14.96 -16.92
N MET A 171 23.72 14.27 -17.65
CA MET A 171 23.97 12.83 -17.46
C MET A 171 25.32 12.68 -16.76
N GLY A 172 25.31 12.04 -15.59
CA GLY A 172 26.54 11.84 -14.80
C GLY A 172 26.22 11.49 -13.36
N GLY A 173 27.21 11.52 -12.49
CA GLY A 173 27.10 11.32 -11.05
C GLY A 173 27.95 12.33 -10.28
N ILE A 174 27.47 12.73 -9.12
CA ILE A 174 28.24 13.53 -8.15
C ILE A 174 28.35 12.68 -6.89
N VAL A 175 29.55 12.60 -6.33
CA VAL A 175 29.83 11.95 -5.06
C VAL A 175 30.63 12.93 -4.20
N ALA A 176 30.11 13.22 -3.00
CA ALA A 176 30.83 13.95 -1.98
C ALA A 176 31.03 13.02 -0.77
N ILE A 177 32.26 12.89 -0.31
CA ILE A 177 32.63 12.03 0.82
C ILE A 177 33.48 12.89 1.75
N ASP A 178 33.11 12.90 3.04
CA ASP A 178 33.88 13.53 4.13
C ASP A 178 34.82 12.50 4.76
#